data_6c10b8b45c159c2b22049496875e8d36
#
_entry.id   6c10b8b45c159c2b22049496875e8d36
#
_cell.length_a   1.000
_cell.length_b   1.000
_cell.length_c   1.000
_cell.angle_alpha   90.00
_cell.angle_beta   90.00
_cell.angle_gamma   90.00
#
_symmetry.space_group_name_H-M   'P 1'
#
loop_
_entity.id
_entity.type
_entity.pdbx_description
1 polymer ?
#
loop_
_entity_poly.entity_id
_entity_poly.type
_entity_poly.pdbx_seq_one_letter_code
_entity_poly.pdbx_strand_id
1 'polypeptide(L)'
;MQSIDTDAQFVYNENGLRGKKTVNEVVTDYILHGKNIVHMKRGDDELHFFYDAQNRPAVVVYNGTAYAYVKSLQGDIVAILDENGNVAVSYGYDAWGAPLWCTGELAETLGKVQPFRYRGYVYDEETGLYYLRSRFYNSSLCRFIDMDCLIHSGNTFAYCCNSPASMHDVCGTTGDYAYDRDKVIEYGRQYYNKQDPYYPQRSYRNNCVRFASQCLYAGLGDDIIAEVYPEWHCYRNNQRDPENPEEHDQTRSWRKTNYFYRFLMDSGLAYNTTRLYSGWDLGLMAEWFQYEPGDFLFFSNGNGADEFYHVAVVSAITENDILFMGNTTDCFDASLTAWFQDPENQEKEVVIVCIADQG
;
A
#
# COMPACT_ATOMS: atom_id res chain seq x y z
N MET A 1 37.00 -1.93 -13.77
CA MET A 1 35.98 -2.26 -12.81
C MET A 1 36.29 -3.64 -12.25
N GLN A 2 36.77 -3.71 -11.00
CA GLN A 2 36.89 -5.02 -10.33
C GLN A 2 35.48 -5.37 -9.88
N SER A 3 34.93 -6.49 -10.36
CA SER A 3 33.75 -7.10 -9.77
C SER A 3 34.15 -7.56 -8.36
N ILE A 4 33.66 -6.90 -7.34
CA ILE A 4 33.71 -7.45 -5.99
C ILE A 4 32.66 -8.56 -5.99
N ASP A 5 33.12 -9.80 -5.96
CA ASP A 5 32.25 -10.98 -5.84
C ASP A 5 31.71 -10.96 -4.41
N THR A 6 30.50 -10.42 -4.23
CA THR A 6 29.86 -10.29 -2.92
C THR A 6 28.97 -11.51 -2.73
N ASP A 7 29.39 -12.46 -1.89
CA ASP A 7 28.54 -13.57 -1.47
C ASP A 7 27.58 -13.06 -0.38
N ALA A 8 26.30 -12.91 -0.74
CA ALA A 8 25.26 -12.44 0.14
C ALA A 8 24.14 -13.47 0.26
N GLN A 9 23.85 -13.89 1.48
CA GLN A 9 22.79 -14.84 1.80
C GLN A 9 21.77 -14.20 2.76
N PHE A 10 20.48 -14.39 2.47
CA PHE A 10 19.38 -13.84 3.26
C PHE A 10 18.49 -14.97 3.77
N VAL A 11 18.09 -14.88 5.04
CA VAL A 11 17.11 -15.80 5.64
C VAL A 11 15.88 -15.00 6.04
N TYR A 12 14.72 -15.48 5.61
CA TYR A 12 13.44 -14.86 5.85
C TYR A 12 12.63 -15.68 6.85
N ASN A 13 11.79 -15.02 7.63
CA ASN A 13 10.84 -15.66 8.54
C ASN A 13 9.60 -16.16 7.78
N GLU A 14 8.63 -16.74 8.48
CA GLU A 14 7.36 -17.25 7.93
C GLU A 14 6.50 -16.18 7.24
N ASN A 15 6.68 -14.91 7.60
CA ASN A 15 5.98 -13.77 7.00
C ASN A 15 6.77 -13.13 5.83
N GLY A 16 7.82 -13.80 5.33
CA GLY A 16 8.65 -13.29 4.25
C GLY A 16 9.57 -12.13 4.62
N LEU A 17 9.66 -11.76 5.90
CA LEU A 17 10.52 -10.67 6.37
C LEU A 17 11.91 -11.18 6.71
N ARG A 18 12.94 -10.41 6.34
CA ARG A 18 14.35 -10.77 6.56
C ARG A 18 14.70 -10.81 8.05
N GLY A 19 15.05 -11.98 8.56
CA GLY A 19 15.49 -12.20 9.92
C GLY A 19 17.02 -12.29 10.07
N LYS A 20 17.73 -12.57 8.97
CA LYS A 20 19.20 -12.68 8.95
C LYS A 20 19.79 -12.33 7.59
N LYS A 21 20.96 -11.71 7.62
CA LYS A 21 21.82 -11.46 6.46
C LYS A 21 23.23 -11.99 6.76
N THR A 22 23.83 -12.68 5.80
CA THR A 22 25.26 -13.05 5.85
C THR A 22 25.92 -12.52 4.59
N VAL A 23 26.94 -11.70 4.74
CA VAL A 23 27.70 -11.15 3.61
C VAL A 23 29.18 -11.32 3.90
N ASN A 24 29.91 -12.01 3.02
CA ASN A 24 31.34 -12.31 3.18
C ASN A 24 31.65 -12.84 4.59
N GLU A 25 30.88 -13.84 5.04
CA GLU A 25 30.97 -14.50 6.36
C GLU A 25 30.54 -13.62 7.56
N VAL A 26 30.24 -12.32 7.36
CA VAL A 26 29.73 -11.45 8.43
C VAL A 26 28.23 -11.63 8.55
N VAL A 27 27.80 -12.08 9.73
CA VAL A 27 26.38 -12.30 10.04
C VAL A 27 25.78 -11.05 10.66
N THR A 28 24.59 -10.69 10.17
CA THR A 28 23.71 -9.69 10.78
C THR A 28 22.38 -10.36 11.11
N ASP A 29 22.04 -10.39 12.39
CA ASP A 29 20.76 -10.91 12.88
C ASP A 29 19.80 -9.74 13.16
N TYR A 30 18.52 -9.92 12.81
CA TYR A 30 17.45 -8.95 13.03
C TYR A 30 16.35 -9.54 13.91
N ILE A 31 15.92 -8.81 14.94
CA ILE A 31 14.71 -9.12 15.71
C ILE A 31 13.64 -8.13 15.27
N LEU A 32 12.48 -8.66 14.90
CA LEU A 32 11.35 -7.91 14.38
C LEU A 32 10.21 -7.86 15.40
N HIS A 33 9.51 -6.74 15.48
CA HIS A 33 8.20 -6.63 16.10
C HIS A 33 7.20 -6.17 15.02
N GLY A 34 6.32 -7.08 14.59
CA GLY A 34 5.57 -6.92 13.36
C GLY A 34 6.52 -6.79 12.16
N LYS A 35 6.40 -5.70 11.42
CA LYS A 35 7.25 -5.38 10.25
C LYS A 35 8.52 -4.57 10.61
N ASN A 36 8.66 -4.14 11.86
CA ASN A 36 9.72 -3.23 12.30
C ASN A 36 10.94 -3.98 12.86
N ILE A 37 12.13 -3.59 12.46
CA ILE A 37 13.38 -4.04 13.08
C ILE A 37 13.50 -3.34 14.43
N VAL A 38 13.38 -4.08 15.55
CA VAL A 38 13.54 -3.51 16.89
C VAL A 38 14.94 -3.74 17.46
N HIS A 39 15.67 -4.72 16.93
CA HIS A 39 17.04 -5.00 17.31
C HIS A 39 17.83 -5.55 16.14
N MET A 40 19.09 -5.19 16.05
CA MET A 40 20.05 -5.68 15.06
C MET A 40 21.41 -5.95 15.74
N LYS A 41 22.01 -7.08 15.40
CA LYS A 41 23.36 -7.43 15.84
C LYS A 41 24.22 -7.81 14.64
N ARG A 42 25.40 -7.17 14.54
CA ARG A 42 26.40 -7.43 13.49
C ARG A 42 27.80 -7.48 14.10
N GLY A 43 28.34 -8.67 14.29
CA GLY A 43 29.60 -8.84 15.02
C GLY A 43 29.49 -8.32 16.45
N ASP A 44 30.32 -7.33 16.81
CA ASP A 44 30.31 -6.66 18.11
C ASP A 44 29.34 -5.47 18.16
N ASP A 45 28.80 -5.05 17.03
CA ASP A 45 27.83 -3.94 16.95
C ASP A 45 26.43 -4.41 17.34
N GLU A 46 25.82 -3.71 18.27
CA GLU A 46 24.47 -3.96 18.76
C GLU A 46 23.63 -2.68 18.67
N LEU A 47 22.47 -2.77 18.00
CA LEU A 47 21.57 -1.65 17.76
C LEU A 47 20.14 -2.00 18.21
N HIS A 48 19.52 -1.08 18.96
CA HIS A 48 18.10 -1.12 19.27
C HIS A 48 17.39 0.09 18.64
N PHE A 49 16.25 -0.14 18.03
CA PHE A 49 15.50 0.89 17.30
C PHE A 49 14.18 1.20 17.97
N PHE A 50 13.87 2.49 18.06
CA PHE A 50 12.61 3.01 18.58
C PHE A 50 11.94 3.86 17.50
N TYR A 51 10.62 3.79 17.46
CA TYR A 51 9.80 4.38 16.40
C TYR A 51 8.90 5.48 16.95
N ASP A 52 8.58 6.46 16.11
CA ASP A 52 7.62 7.52 16.43
C ASP A 52 6.15 7.01 16.32
N ALA A 53 5.19 7.90 16.61
CA ALA A 53 3.76 7.58 16.53
C ALA A 53 3.27 7.29 15.08
N GLN A 54 4.05 7.66 14.06
CA GLN A 54 3.81 7.35 12.66
C GLN A 54 4.59 6.10 12.21
N ASN A 55 5.08 5.30 13.15
CA ASN A 55 5.83 4.07 12.92
C ASN A 55 7.12 4.27 12.10
N ARG A 56 7.77 5.44 12.17
CA ARG A 56 9.02 5.76 11.50
C ARG A 56 10.19 5.72 12.48
N PRO A 57 11.41 5.27 12.10
CA PRO A 57 12.57 5.27 12.99
C PRO A 57 12.80 6.64 13.63
N ALA A 58 12.90 6.71 14.95
CA ALA A 58 13.07 7.93 15.71
C ALA A 58 14.38 7.97 16.51
N VAL A 59 14.74 6.86 17.15
CA VAL A 59 15.96 6.75 17.96
C VAL A 59 16.64 5.42 17.67
N VAL A 60 17.96 5.43 17.66
CA VAL A 60 18.80 4.23 17.70
C VAL A 60 19.69 4.26 18.94
N VAL A 61 19.75 3.14 19.66
CA VAL A 61 20.75 2.92 20.70
C VAL A 61 21.83 2.04 20.10
N TYR A 62 23.04 2.59 19.92
CA TYR A 62 24.19 1.93 19.34
C TYR A 62 25.22 1.66 20.45
N ASN A 63 25.48 0.39 20.71
CA ASN A 63 26.41 -0.06 21.73
C ASN A 63 26.19 0.61 23.12
N GLY A 64 24.90 0.78 23.48
CA GLY A 64 24.46 1.37 24.74
C GLY A 64 24.32 2.91 24.73
N THR A 65 24.68 3.60 23.66
CA THR A 65 24.56 5.07 23.52
C THR A 65 23.39 5.42 22.61
N ALA A 66 22.50 6.32 23.05
CA ALA A 66 21.32 6.75 22.32
C ALA A 66 21.61 7.89 21.35
N TYR A 67 21.03 7.79 20.14
CA TYR A 67 21.13 8.80 19.08
C TYR A 67 19.75 9.03 18.45
N ALA A 68 19.44 10.28 18.08
CA ALA A 68 18.18 10.64 17.45
C ALA A 68 18.33 10.76 15.93
N TYR A 69 17.37 10.22 15.18
CA TYR A 69 17.30 10.41 13.74
C TYR A 69 16.70 11.75 13.38
N VAL A 70 17.32 12.45 12.43
CA VAL A 70 16.75 13.61 11.74
C VAL A 70 16.29 13.16 10.36
N LYS A 71 15.04 13.46 10.04
CA LYS A 71 14.39 13.07 8.79
C LYS A 71 14.07 14.28 7.92
N SER A 72 14.15 14.12 6.60
CA SER A 72 13.55 15.06 5.64
C SER A 72 12.03 15.00 5.71
N LEU A 73 11.34 15.93 5.03
CA LEU A 73 9.87 15.88 4.88
C LEU A 73 9.40 14.57 4.21
N GLN A 74 10.24 13.99 3.38
CA GLN A 74 9.95 12.75 2.65
C GLN A 74 10.36 11.48 3.40
N GLY A 75 10.90 11.60 4.63
CA GLY A 75 11.28 10.47 5.46
C GLY A 75 12.73 9.99 5.29
N ASP A 76 13.56 10.66 4.47
CA ASP A 76 14.97 10.30 4.34
C ASP A 76 15.70 10.56 5.66
N ILE A 77 16.52 9.62 6.10
CA ILE A 77 17.42 9.86 7.24
C ILE A 77 18.58 10.76 6.75
N VAL A 78 18.57 12.03 7.16
CA VAL A 78 19.57 13.03 6.72
C VAL A 78 20.63 13.28 7.76
N ALA A 79 20.36 13.03 9.05
CA ALA A 79 21.38 13.10 10.09
C ALA A 79 21.04 12.20 11.28
N ILE A 80 22.06 11.96 12.10
CA ILE A 80 21.95 11.30 13.41
C ILE A 80 22.60 12.23 14.43
N LEU A 81 21.88 12.56 15.49
CA LEU A 81 22.31 13.47 16.55
C LEU A 81 22.69 12.70 17.82
N ASP A 82 23.71 13.17 18.53
CA ASP A 82 24.03 12.72 19.87
C ASP A 82 23.07 13.29 20.93
N GLU A 83 23.24 12.92 22.19
CA GLU A 83 22.44 13.39 23.33
C GLU A 83 22.50 14.92 23.56
N ASN A 84 23.54 15.58 23.06
CA ASN A 84 23.75 17.02 23.15
C ASN A 84 23.18 17.79 21.94
N GLY A 85 22.63 17.08 20.95
CA GLY A 85 22.10 17.62 19.70
C GLY A 85 23.19 17.92 18.65
N ASN A 86 24.41 17.43 18.83
CA ASN A 86 25.46 17.57 17.80
C ASN A 86 25.27 16.51 16.72
N VAL A 87 25.63 16.85 15.48
CA VAL A 87 25.57 15.92 14.34
C VAL A 87 26.69 14.89 14.43
N ALA A 88 26.36 13.66 14.80
CA ALA A 88 27.29 12.52 14.82
C ALA A 88 27.50 11.92 13.43
N VAL A 89 26.43 11.86 12.61
CA VAL A 89 26.45 11.39 11.22
C VAL A 89 25.55 12.27 10.37
N SER A 90 25.95 12.54 9.12
CA SER A 90 25.13 13.21 8.10
C SER A 90 25.14 12.41 6.80
N TYR A 91 24.00 12.35 6.12
CA TYR A 91 23.82 11.65 4.86
C TYR A 91 23.24 12.56 3.79
N GLY A 92 23.62 12.29 2.54
CA GLY A 92 23.00 12.92 1.38
C GLY A 92 22.71 11.91 0.29
N TYR A 93 21.63 12.17 -0.43
CA TYR A 93 21.11 11.32 -1.49
C TYR A 93 20.77 12.16 -2.72
N ASP A 94 20.79 11.54 -3.88
CA ASP A 94 20.14 12.13 -5.05
C ASP A 94 18.60 11.89 -5.01
N ALA A 95 17.90 12.36 -6.05
CA ALA A 95 16.44 12.21 -6.13
C ALA A 95 15.96 10.75 -6.20
N TRP A 96 16.84 9.82 -6.57
CA TRP A 96 16.55 8.38 -6.65
C TRP A 96 17.06 7.59 -5.44
N GLY A 97 17.64 8.28 -4.46
CA GLY A 97 18.16 7.66 -3.24
C GLY A 97 19.57 7.11 -3.36
N ALA A 98 20.31 7.40 -4.46
CA ALA A 98 21.69 7.01 -4.51
C ALA A 98 22.50 7.80 -3.47
N PRO A 99 23.26 7.11 -2.57
CA PRO A 99 24.05 7.80 -1.56
C PRO A 99 25.13 8.69 -2.20
N LEU A 100 25.14 9.96 -1.82
CA LEU A 100 26.12 10.95 -2.29
C LEU A 100 27.26 11.13 -1.29
N TRP A 101 26.95 11.17 0.01
CA TRP A 101 27.93 11.26 1.09
C TRP A 101 27.39 10.67 2.40
N CYS A 102 28.34 10.20 3.22
CA CYS A 102 28.14 9.91 4.63
C CYS A 102 29.33 10.55 5.38
N THR A 103 29.05 11.53 6.24
CA THR A 103 30.07 12.31 6.94
C THR A 103 29.76 12.46 8.42
N GLY A 104 30.72 12.87 9.23
CA GLY A 104 30.58 13.03 10.68
C GLY A 104 31.56 12.16 11.45
N GLU A 105 31.64 12.38 12.78
CA GLU A 105 32.56 11.67 13.66
C GLU A 105 32.32 10.16 13.66
N LEU A 106 31.04 9.74 13.59
CA LEU A 106 30.65 8.32 13.59
C LEU A 106 30.29 7.82 12.19
N ALA A 107 30.69 8.48 11.12
CA ALA A 107 30.35 8.09 9.75
C ALA A 107 30.80 6.66 9.41
N GLU A 108 32.03 6.29 9.82
CA GLU A 108 32.64 4.99 9.51
C GLU A 108 32.20 3.85 10.43
N THR A 109 31.48 4.16 11.52
CA THR A 109 30.97 3.21 12.50
C THR A 109 29.45 3.17 12.47
N LEU A 110 28.76 3.90 13.34
CA LEU A 110 27.29 4.00 13.37
C LEU A 110 26.74 4.36 11.98
N GLY A 111 27.41 5.28 11.28
CA GLY A 111 27.01 5.74 9.96
C GLY A 111 26.90 4.63 8.91
N LYS A 112 27.75 3.60 8.97
CA LYS A 112 27.71 2.44 8.06
C LYS A 112 26.86 1.29 8.57
N VAL A 113 26.82 1.10 9.88
CA VAL A 113 26.17 -0.08 10.47
C VAL A 113 24.65 0.09 10.57
N GLN A 114 24.16 1.28 10.97
CA GLN A 114 22.73 1.51 11.07
C GLN A 114 22.07 1.45 9.67
N PRO A 115 20.95 0.72 9.53
CA PRO A 115 20.45 0.35 8.20
C PRO A 115 19.57 1.41 7.54
N PHE A 116 18.89 2.29 8.29
CA PHE A 116 17.89 3.19 7.73
C PHE A 116 18.55 4.37 6.97
N ARG A 117 18.10 4.60 5.70
CA ARG A 117 18.64 5.62 4.80
C ARG A 117 17.54 6.41 4.09
N TYR A 118 17.62 6.50 2.77
CA TYR A 118 16.63 7.13 1.89
C TYR A 118 15.24 6.60 2.15
N ARG A 119 14.26 7.46 2.35
CA ARG A 119 12.86 7.14 2.69
C ARG A 119 12.70 6.26 3.95
N GLY A 120 13.72 6.15 4.79
CA GLY A 120 13.72 5.23 5.90
C GLY A 120 13.89 3.75 5.52
N TYR A 121 14.19 3.44 4.27
CA TYR A 121 14.42 2.07 3.81
C TYR A 121 15.69 1.48 4.41
N VAL A 122 15.72 0.16 4.50
CA VAL A 122 16.87 -0.60 4.93
C VAL A 122 17.89 -0.66 3.79
N TYR A 123 19.05 -0.05 3.98
CA TYR A 123 20.15 -0.06 3.02
C TYR A 123 21.17 -1.13 3.38
N ASP A 124 21.54 -1.94 2.43
CA ASP A 124 22.61 -2.92 2.54
C ASP A 124 23.91 -2.34 1.95
N GLU A 125 24.75 -1.82 2.82
CA GLU A 125 26.02 -1.15 2.47
C GLU A 125 26.90 -2.02 1.55
N GLU A 126 26.88 -3.33 1.76
CA GLU A 126 27.74 -4.29 1.06
C GLU A 126 27.26 -4.56 -0.38
N THR A 127 25.97 -4.46 -0.63
CA THR A 127 25.36 -4.72 -1.96
C THR A 127 25.00 -3.44 -2.69
N GLY A 128 24.88 -2.31 -1.96
CA GLY A 128 24.42 -1.04 -2.50
C GLY A 128 22.91 -1.05 -2.82
N LEU A 129 22.14 -1.98 -2.24
CA LEU A 129 20.73 -2.13 -2.48
C LEU A 129 19.90 -1.69 -1.28
N TYR A 130 18.72 -1.17 -1.57
CA TYR A 130 17.68 -0.96 -0.57
C TYR A 130 16.77 -2.19 -0.49
N TYR A 131 16.55 -2.71 0.72
CA TYR A 131 15.59 -3.76 0.99
C TYR A 131 14.26 -3.14 1.42
N LEU A 132 13.25 -3.25 0.56
CA LEU A 132 11.90 -2.75 0.77
C LEU A 132 10.93 -3.89 1.16
N ARG A 133 11.39 -4.83 1.98
CA ARG A 133 10.64 -6.01 2.43
C ARG A 133 10.34 -7.03 1.33
N SER A 134 9.53 -6.68 0.31
CA SER A 134 9.15 -7.58 -0.77
C SER A 134 10.15 -7.60 -1.93
N ARG A 135 10.88 -6.50 -2.16
CA ARG A 135 11.82 -6.34 -3.28
C ARG A 135 13.10 -5.65 -2.87
N PHE A 136 14.12 -5.78 -3.75
CA PHE A 136 15.35 -5.00 -3.65
C PHE A 136 15.36 -3.88 -4.69
N TYR A 137 15.59 -2.66 -4.23
CA TYR A 137 15.69 -1.48 -5.06
C TYR A 137 17.15 -1.07 -5.28
N ASN A 138 17.52 -0.86 -6.53
CA ASN A 138 18.82 -0.36 -6.92
C ASN A 138 18.72 1.11 -7.34
N SER A 139 19.15 2.01 -6.46
CA SER A 139 19.08 3.46 -6.70
C SER A 139 19.99 3.93 -7.85
N SER A 140 21.12 3.23 -8.10
CA SER A 140 22.02 3.55 -9.22
C SER A 140 21.43 3.17 -10.59
N LEU A 141 20.50 2.20 -10.62
CA LEU A 141 19.74 1.81 -11.80
C LEU A 141 18.34 2.43 -11.85
N CYS A 142 17.95 3.15 -10.80
CA CYS A 142 16.63 3.78 -10.63
C CYS A 142 15.46 2.79 -10.77
N ARG A 143 15.64 1.52 -10.32
CA ARG A 143 14.66 0.47 -10.48
C ARG A 143 14.82 -0.67 -9.47
N PHE A 144 13.76 -1.46 -9.31
CA PHE A 144 13.85 -2.74 -8.63
C PHE A 144 14.71 -3.73 -9.44
N ILE A 145 15.40 -4.63 -8.74
CA ILE A 145 16.14 -5.74 -9.37
C ILE A 145 15.26 -6.98 -9.53
N ASP A 146 14.19 -7.07 -8.75
CA ASP A 146 13.20 -8.12 -8.78
C ASP A 146 11.95 -7.65 -9.50
N MET A 147 11.29 -8.55 -10.24
CA MET A 147 10.00 -8.28 -10.87
C MET A 147 8.93 -8.16 -9.79
N ASP A 148 8.00 -7.22 -9.95
CA ASP A 148 6.82 -7.14 -9.09
C ASP A 148 6.03 -8.44 -9.17
N CYS A 149 5.66 -8.99 -8.01
CA CYS A 149 4.77 -10.15 -7.96
C CYS A 149 3.34 -9.78 -8.38
N LEU A 150 3.01 -8.50 -8.29
CA LEU A 150 1.76 -7.93 -8.79
C LEU A 150 2.03 -7.43 -10.21
N ILE A 151 1.56 -8.18 -11.21
CA ILE A 151 1.69 -7.80 -12.63
C ILE A 151 0.72 -6.64 -12.90
N HIS A 152 1.17 -5.43 -12.65
CA HIS A 152 0.49 -4.23 -13.10
C HIS A 152 1.06 -3.80 -14.46
N SER A 153 0.22 -3.23 -15.30
CA SER A 153 0.50 -2.86 -16.68
C SER A 153 1.86 -2.17 -16.88
N GLY A 154 2.70 -2.72 -17.71
CA GLY A 154 3.88 -2.06 -18.26
C GLY A 154 5.20 -2.47 -17.65
N ASN A 155 5.81 -1.66 -16.77
CA ASN A 155 7.17 -1.89 -16.26
C ASN A 155 7.17 -2.40 -14.83
N THR A 156 7.21 -3.72 -14.64
CA THR A 156 7.22 -4.41 -13.34
C THR A 156 8.48 -4.14 -12.48
N PHE A 157 9.45 -3.43 -13.01
CA PHE A 157 10.68 -3.04 -12.31
C PHE A 157 10.72 -1.55 -11.96
N ALA A 158 9.70 -0.78 -12.34
CA ALA A 158 9.67 0.65 -12.08
C ALA A 158 9.57 0.94 -10.57
N TYR A 159 10.40 1.87 -10.08
CA TYR A 159 10.30 2.42 -8.75
C TYR A 159 9.46 3.71 -8.81
N CYS A 160 8.43 3.82 -7.96
CA CYS A 160 7.55 4.99 -7.87
C CYS A 160 7.05 5.49 -9.24
N CYS A 161 6.66 4.60 -10.16
CA CYS A 161 6.24 4.94 -11.52
C CYS A 161 7.20 5.91 -12.25
N ASN A 162 8.49 5.86 -11.95
CA ASN A 162 9.55 6.78 -12.40
C ASN A 162 9.40 8.23 -11.89
N SER A 163 8.68 8.46 -10.79
CA SER A 163 8.47 9.77 -10.17
C SER A 163 8.82 9.80 -8.68
N PRO A 164 10.09 9.52 -8.29
CA PRO A 164 10.47 9.36 -6.89
C PRO A 164 10.40 10.66 -6.08
N ALA A 165 10.31 11.82 -6.73
CA ALA A 165 10.16 13.11 -6.06
C ALA A 165 8.74 13.33 -5.52
N SER A 166 7.73 12.69 -6.14
CA SER A 166 6.32 12.84 -5.80
C SER A 166 5.67 11.56 -5.28
N MET A 167 6.35 10.42 -5.38
CA MET A 167 5.84 9.11 -4.96
C MET A 167 6.78 8.43 -3.98
N HIS A 168 6.23 7.53 -3.18
CA HIS A 168 6.91 6.78 -2.15
C HIS A 168 6.46 5.32 -2.23
N ASP A 169 7.36 4.38 -2.03
CA ASP A 169 7.06 2.94 -2.00
C ASP A 169 7.59 2.38 -0.67
N VAL A 170 6.72 2.11 0.29
CA VAL A 170 7.10 1.71 1.67
C VAL A 170 7.46 0.23 1.78
N CYS A 171 6.92 -0.65 0.95
CA CYS A 171 7.11 -2.11 1.07
C CYS A 171 7.71 -2.79 -0.15
N GLY A 172 7.99 -2.06 -1.21
CA GLY A 172 8.53 -2.63 -2.44
C GLY A 172 7.47 -3.27 -3.34
N THR A 173 6.20 -2.94 -3.15
CA THR A 173 5.10 -3.15 -4.10
C THR A 173 4.54 -1.79 -4.47
N THR A 174 4.13 -1.57 -5.70
CA THR A 174 3.74 -0.24 -6.19
C THR A 174 2.57 0.34 -5.37
N GLY A 175 2.78 1.47 -4.70
CA GLY A 175 1.72 2.30 -4.11
C GLY A 175 1.27 1.95 -2.70
N ASP A 176 2.14 2.20 -1.72
CA ASP A 176 1.77 2.11 -0.29
C ASP A 176 0.88 3.30 0.11
N TYR A 177 -0.39 3.02 0.18
CA TYR A 177 -1.36 3.86 0.90
C TYR A 177 -2.01 3.00 1.97
N ALA A 178 -2.03 3.48 3.19
CA ALA A 178 -2.79 2.83 4.25
C ALA A 178 -4.27 2.84 3.84
N TYR A 179 -4.74 1.73 3.29
CA TYR A 179 -6.16 1.53 3.02
C TYR A 179 -6.85 1.16 4.33
N ASP A 180 -7.52 2.13 4.93
CA ASP A 180 -8.20 1.98 6.21
C ASP A 180 -9.56 1.29 6.00
N ARG A 181 -9.58 -0.03 6.12
CA ARG A 181 -10.76 -0.87 5.95
C ARG A 181 -11.87 -0.54 6.96
N ASP A 182 -11.51 -0.17 8.18
CA ASP A 182 -12.48 0.21 9.19
C ASP A 182 -13.24 1.48 8.77
N LYS A 183 -12.56 2.47 8.21
CA LYS A 183 -13.20 3.68 7.66
C LYS A 183 -14.11 3.37 6.48
N VAL A 184 -13.72 2.41 5.61
CA VAL A 184 -14.59 1.95 4.52
C VAL A 184 -15.90 1.40 5.05
N ILE A 185 -15.82 0.52 6.04
CA ILE A 185 -16.99 -0.11 6.65
C ILE A 185 -17.84 0.89 7.44
N GLU A 186 -17.21 1.78 8.19
CA GLU A 186 -17.89 2.85 8.92
C GLU A 186 -18.64 3.78 7.96
N TYR A 187 -17.98 4.23 6.89
CA TYR A 187 -18.60 5.05 5.85
C TYR A 187 -19.78 4.31 5.19
N GLY A 188 -19.57 3.06 4.79
CA GLY A 188 -20.60 2.24 4.19
C GLY A 188 -21.81 2.06 5.11
N ARG A 189 -21.60 1.75 6.39
CA ARG A 189 -22.64 1.64 7.41
C ARG A 189 -23.44 2.92 7.59
N GLN A 190 -22.76 4.07 7.49
CA GLN A 190 -23.39 5.37 7.63
C GLN A 190 -24.26 5.74 6.43
N TYR A 191 -23.88 5.33 5.19
CA TYR A 191 -24.47 5.85 3.96
C TYR A 191 -25.10 4.81 3.02
N TYR A 192 -25.19 3.51 3.37
CA TYR A 192 -25.76 2.48 2.49
C TYR A 192 -27.21 2.75 2.08
N ASN A 193 -27.99 3.45 2.90
CA ASN A 193 -29.42 3.74 2.69
C ASN A 193 -29.76 5.23 2.58
N LYS A 194 -28.75 6.08 2.45
CA LYS A 194 -28.91 7.53 2.27
C LYS A 194 -27.76 8.10 1.47
N GLN A 195 -27.91 9.33 1.02
CA GLN A 195 -26.84 10.04 0.33
C GLN A 195 -26.00 10.86 1.32
N ASP A 196 -24.68 10.86 1.10
CA ASP A 196 -23.78 11.76 1.82
C ASP A 196 -24.00 13.20 1.34
N PRO A 197 -24.36 14.14 2.23
CA PRO A 197 -24.67 15.52 1.87
C PRO A 197 -23.45 16.30 1.35
N TYR A 198 -22.23 15.83 1.58
CA TYR A 198 -21.00 16.47 1.10
C TYR A 198 -20.77 16.27 -0.41
N TYR A 199 -21.42 15.27 -1.01
CA TYR A 199 -21.33 15.03 -2.44
C TYR A 199 -22.55 15.56 -3.20
N PRO A 200 -22.41 15.89 -4.52
CA PRO A 200 -23.52 16.41 -5.32
C PRO A 200 -24.71 15.46 -5.32
N GLN A 201 -25.87 15.96 -4.91
CA GLN A 201 -27.12 15.21 -4.90
C GLN A 201 -27.57 14.97 -6.35
N ARG A 202 -27.57 13.71 -6.81
CA ARG A 202 -28.06 13.32 -8.15
C ARG A 202 -29.00 12.13 -8.04
N SER A 203 -29.89 11.98 -9.03
CA SER A 203 -30.95 10.96 -9.04
C SER A 203 -30.39 9.55 -8.80
N TYR A 204 -31.14 8.73 -8.07
CA TYR A 204 -30.83 7.37 -7.60
C TYR A 204 -30.46 6.32 -8.67
N ARG A 205 -30.56 6.62 -9.96
CA ARG A 205 -30.16 5.67 -10.99
C ARG A 205 -28.65 5.61 -11.13
N ASN A 206 -28.06 4.43 -10.92
CA ASN A 206 -26.64 4.11 -10.96
C ASN A 206 -25.81 4.69 -9.79
N ASN A 207 -26.31 4.57 -8.56
CA ASN A 207 -25.62 5.06 -7.38
C ASN A 207 -24.55 4.08 -6.84
N CYS A 208 -24.57 2.82 -7.26
CA CYS A 208 -23.65 1.78 -6.76
C CYS A 208 -22.16 2.18 -6.92
N VAL A 209 -21.78 2.69 -8.09
CA VAL A 209 -20.39 3.09 -8.33
C VAL A 209 -19.98 4.29 -7.48
N ARG A 210 -20.87 5.26 -7.32
CA ARG A 210 -20.60 6.43 -6.46
C ARG A 210 -20.42 6.02 -5.02
N PHE A 211 -21.30 5.17 -4.51
CA PHE A 211 -21.22 4.64 -3.16
C PHE A 211 -19.89 3.88 -2.97
N ALA A 212 -19.57 2.96 -3.89
CA ALA A 212 -18.31 2.21 -3.85
C ALA A 212 -17.08 3.14 -3.92
N SER A 213 -17.10 4.17 -4.80
CA SER A 213 -16.03 5.16 -4.89
C SER A 213 -15.91 6.01 -3.62
N GLN A 214 -17.01 6.34 -2.98
CA GLN A 214 -17.01 7.08 -1.71
C GLN A 214 -16.46 6.21 -0.56
N CYS A 215 -16.80 4.91 -0.54
CA CYS A 215 -16.21 3.96 0.40
C CYS A 215 -14.68 3.85 0.20
N LEU A 216 -14.22 3.70 -1.04
CA LEU A 216 -12.80 3.68 -1.37
C LEU A 216 -12.10 4.98 -0.94
N TYR A 217 -12.74 6.11 -1.22
CA TYR A 217 -12.23 7.43 -0.82
C TYR A 217 -12.09 7.57 0.70
N ALA A 218 -13.08 7.07 1.46
CA ALA A 218 -13.02 7.07 2.92
C ALA A 218 -11.84 6.24 3.45
N GLY A 219 -11.55 5.10 2.80
CA GLY A 219 -10.42 4.24 3.16
C GLY A 219 -9.06 4.82 2.80
N LEU A 220 -8.94 5.50 1.66
CA LEU A 220 -7.67 6.09 1.21
C LEU A 220 -7.37 7.43 1.90
N GLY A 221 -8.40 8.27 2.13
CA GLY A 221 -8.26 9.61 2.72
C GLY A 221 -7.91 10.71 1.70
N ASP A 222 -8.14 11.96 2.13
CA ASP A 222 -8.03 13.17 1.27
C ASP A 222 -6.61 13.37 0.72
N ASP A 223 -5.59 13.17 1.55
CA ASP A 223 -4.20 13.45 1.20
C ASP A 223 -3.70 12.50 0.09
N ILE A 224 -4.03 11.21 0.20
CA ILE A 224 -3.65 10.19 -0.77
C ILE A 224 -4.32 10.43 -2.12
N ILE A 225 -5.61 10.74 -2.11
CA ILE A 225 -6.35 11.02 -3.35
C ILE A 225 -5.79 12.25 -4.06
N ALA A 226 -5.52 13.33 -3.32
CA ALA A 226 -5.00 14.56 -3.91
C ALA A 226 -3.57 14.39 -4.46
N GLU A 227 -2.73 13.60 -3.79
CA GLU A 227 -1.33 13.43 -4.16
C GLU A 227 -1.12 12.38 -5.26
N VAL A 228 -1.86 11.27 -5.18
CA VAL A 228 -1.56 10.09 -6.00
C VAL A 228 -2.55 9.86 -7.13
N TYR A 229 -3.81 10.20 -6.89
CA TYR A 229 -4.90 10.00 -7.86
C TYR A 229 -5.59 11.32 -8.21
N PRO A 230 -4.87 12.38 -8.58
CA PRO A 230 -5.47 13.70 -8.81
C PRO A 230 -6.52 13.68 -9.92
N GLU A 231 -6.43 12.73 -10.87
CA GLU A 231 -7.41 12.57 -11.94
C GLU A 231 -8.64 11.76 -11.51
N TRP A 232 -8.60 11.09 -10.35
CA TRP A 232 -9.75 10.36 -9.80
C TRP A 232 -10.42 11.18 -8.72
N HIS A 233 -11.38 12.02 -9.09
CA HIS A 233 -12.00 12.96 -8.19
C HIS A 233 -13.52 13.02 -8.33
N CYS A 234 -14.13 13.42 -7.22
CA CYS A 234 -15.48 13.97 -7.15
C CYS A 234 -15.41 15.23 -6.29
N TYR A 235 -15.63 16.38 -6.86
CA TYR A 235 -15.68 17.62 -6.09
C TYR A 235 -16.81 17.56 -5.07
N ARG A 236 -16.48 17.80 -3.81
CA ARG A 236 -17.46 18.02 -2.76
C ARG A 236 -18.18 19.37 -3.02
N ASN A 237 -19.41 19.50 -2.54
CA ASN A 237 -20.25 20.68 -2.81
C ASN A 237 -19.60 22.05 -2.49
N ASN A 238 -18.60 22.08 -1.60
CA ASN A 238 -17.86 23.28 -1.20
C ASN A 238 -16.51 23.48 -1.93
N GLN A 239 -16.16 22.60 -2.83
CA GLN A 239 -14.86 22.60 -3.56
C GLN A 239 -15.03 22.87 -5.06
N ARG A 240 -16.24 23.22 -5.54
CA ARG A 240 -16.47 23.57 -6.95
C ARG A 240 -15.65 24.79 -7.32
N ASP A 241 -14.95 24.72 -8.43
CA ASP A 241 -14.34 25.88 -9.06
C ASP A 241 -15.46 26.79 -9.59
N PRO A 242 -15.65 27.98 -9.01
CA PRO A 242 -16.67 28.92 -9.46
C PRO A 242 -16.38 29.51 -10.86
N GLU A 243 -15.13 29.40 -11.34
CA GLU A 243 -14.69 29.94 -12.63
C GLU A 243 -14.88 28.94 -13.77
N ASN A 244 -15.09 27.64 -13.49
CA ASN A 244 -15.31 26.61 -14.50
C ASN A 244 -16.50 25.68 -14.17
N PRO A 245 -17.75 26.18 -14.22
CA PRO A 245 -18.96 25.43 -13.84
C PRO A 245 -19.30 24.28 -14.82
N GLU A 246 -18.64 24.19 -15.98
CA GLU A 246 -18.84 23.14 -16.98
C GLU A 246 -17.90 21.94 -16.78
N GLU A 247 -16.88 22.03 -15.95
CA GLU A 247 -16.04 20.92 -15.59
C GLU A 247 -16.88 19.86 -14.89
N HIS A 248 -16.78 18.61 -15.36
CA HIS A 248 -17.55 17.51 -14.81
C HIS A 248 -17.21 17.32 -13.33
N ASP A 249 -18.18 17.49 -12.44
CA ASP A 249 -18.04 17.34 -10.99
C ASP A 249 -17.43 15.97 -10.56
N GLN A 250 -17.28 15.03 -11.47
CA GLN A 250 -16.84 13.66 -11.21
C GLN A 250 -16.20 13.06 -12.45
N THR A 251 -15.10 12.31 -12.24
CA THR A 251 -14.51 11.50 -13.31
C THR A 251 -15.43 10.34 -13.71
N ARG A 252 -15.16 9.74 -14.88
CA ARG A 252 -15.95 8.59 -15.38
C ARG A 252 -15.83 7.38 -14.44
N SER A 253 -14.67 7.18 -13.82
CA SER A 253 -14.41 6.11 -12.85
C SER A 253 -15.23 6.26 -11.55
N TRP A 254 -15.67 7.47 -11.20
CA TRP A 254 -16.59 7.69 -10.08
C TRP A 254 -18.06 7.34 -10.36
N ARG A 255 -18.45 7.12 -11.60
CA ARG A 255 -19.86 7.01 -11.97
C ARG A 255 -20.20 5.88 -12.92
N LYS A 256 -19.24 5.12 -13.41
CA LYS A 256 -19.45 4.00 -14.33
C LYS A 256 -18.67 2.77 -13.88
N THR A 257 -19.33 1.65 -13.72
CA THR A 257 -18.81 0.41 -13.13
C THR A 257 -17.54 -0.08 -13.83
N ASN A 258 -17.53 -0.17 -15.16
CA ASN A 258 -16.38 -0.65 -15.92
C ASN A 258 -15.17 0.30 -15.85
N TYR A 259 -15.40 1.61 -15.72
CA TYR A 259 -14.32 2.58 -15.53
C TYR A 259 -13.77 2.55 -14.12
N PHE A 260 -14.62 2.28 -13.11
CA PHE A 260 -14.18 2.10 -11.74
C PHE A 260 -13.35 0.82 -11.58
N TYR A 261 -13.81 -0.30 -12.19
CA TYR A 261 -13.04 -1.53 -12.23
C TYR A 261 -11.65 -1.31 -12.84
N ARG A 262 -11.59 -0.69 -14.04
CA ARG A 262 -10.31 -0.36 -14.68
C ARG A 262 -9.45 0.54 -13.82
N PHE A 263 -10.03 1.55 -13.19
CA PHE A 263 -9.30 2.42 -12.28
C PHE A 263 -8.64 1.62 -11.14
N LEU A 264 -9.35 0.69 -10.49
CA LEU A 264 -8.77 -0.15 -9.43
C LEU A 264 -7.63 -1.00 -9.96
N MET A 265 -7.77 -1.56 -11.18
CA MET A 265 -6.74 -2.41 -11.78
C MET A 265 -5.52 -1.60 -12.26
N ASP A 266 -5.76 -0.46 -12.92
CA ASP A 266 -4.69 0.34 -13.54
C ASP A 266 -3.94 1.22 -12.52
N SER A 267 -4.55 1.54 -11.38
CA SER A 267 -3.96 2.38 -10.32
C SER A 267 -3.04 1.63 -9.37
N GLY A 268 -3.03 0.29 -9.43
CA GLY A 268 -2.28 -0.53 -8.48
C GLY A 268 -2.94 -0.68 -7.11
N LEU A 269 -4.17 -0.19 -6.91
CA LEU A 269 -4.93 -0.39 -5.67
C LEU A 269 -5.36 -1.84 -5.50
N ALA A 270 -5.64 -2.55 -6.59
CA ALA A 270 -6.03 -3.95 -6.56
C ALA A 270 -4.81 -4.87 -6.71
N TYR A 271 -4.67 -5.86 -5.83
CA TYR A 271 -3.58 -6.85 -5.92
C TYR A 271 -4.04 -8.21 -6.43
N ASN A 272 -5.34 -8.52 -6.36
CA ASN A 272 -5.89 -9.79 -6.79
C ASN A 272 -7.31 -9.63 -7.29
N THR A 273 -7.72 -10.50 -8.24
CA THR A 273 -9.09 -10.62 -8.68
C THR A 273 -9.46 -12.08 -8.86
N THR A 274 -10.65 -12.45 -8.40
CA THR A 274 -11.16 -13.81 -8.55
C THR A 274 -12.61 -13.77 -9.03
N ARG A 275 -12.97 -14.66 -9.97
CA ARG A 275 -14.37 -14.85 -10.40
C ARG A 275 -15.04 -15.87 -9.50
N LEU A 276 -16.18 -15.51 -8.96
CA LEU A 276 -17.02 -16.33 -8.11
C LEU A 276 -18.26 -16.76 -8.88
N TYR A 277 -18.69 -18.00 -8.67
CA TYR A 277 -19.82 -18.59 -9.36
C TYR A 277 -20.79 -19.22 -8.36
N SER A 278 -22.04 -19.39 -8.79
CA SER A 278 -23.05 -20.13 -8.01
C SER A 278 -22.56 -21.53 -7.67
N GLY A 279 -22.84 -21.97 -6.45
CA GLY A 279 -22.46 -23.30 -5.95
C GLY A 279 -21.05 -23.43 -5.40
N TRP A 280 -20.26 -22.36 -5.39
CA TRP A 280 -18.97 -22.35 -4.68
C TRP A 280 -19.15 -22.14 -3.18
N ASP A 281 -18.26 -22.73 -2.40
CA ASP A 281 -18.16 -22.46 -0.97
C ASP A 281 -17.43 -21.12 -0.78
N LEU A 282 -18.20 -20.06 -0.53
CA LEU A 282 -17.70 -18.70 -0.46
C LEU A 282 -16.83 -18.47 0.79
N GLY A 283 -17.11 -19.17 1.89
CA GLY A 283 -16.30 -19.10 3.10
C GLY A 283 -14.90 -19.68 2.85
N LEU A 284 -14.85 -20.87 2.25
CA LEU A 284 -13.58 -21.52 1.89
C LEU A 284 -12.79 -20.68 0.86
N MET A 285 -13.49 -20.09 -0.11
CA MET A 285 -12.87 -19.19 -1.09
C MET A 285 -12.27 -17.96 -0.42
N ALA A 286 -12.99 -17.37 0.55
CA ALA A 286 -12.51 -16.20 1.28
C ALA A 286 -11.25 -16.52 2.09
N GLU A 287 -11.19 -17.70 2.73
CA GLU A 287 -10.01 -18.17 3.45
C GLU A 287 -8.80 -18.39 2.51
N TRP A 288 -9.01 -19.08 1.41
CA TRP A 288 -7.93 -19.41 0.47
C TRP A 288 -7.34 -18.19 -0.25
N PHE A 289 -8.19 -17.24 -0.61
CA PHE A 289 -7.78 -16.04 -1.35
C PHE A 289 -7.63 -14.79 -0.46
N GLN A 290 -7.80 -14.95 0.85
CA GLN A 290 -7.65 -13.89 1.86
C GLN A 290 -8.50 -12.65 1.52
N TYR A 291 -9.79 -12.85 1.21
CA TYR A 291 -10.71 -11.74 1.03
C TYR A 291 -10.99 -11.05 2.36
N GLU A 292 -11.16 -9.74 2.29
CA GLU A 292 -11.34 -8.92 3.50
C GLU A 292 -12.50 -7.92 3.35
N PRO A 293 -13.10 -7.51 4.47
CA PRO A 293 -14.03 -6.38 4.45
C PRO A 293 -13.37 -5.15 3.82
N GLY A 294 -14.11 -4.44 2.96
CA GLY A 294 -13.57 -3.32 2.19
C GLY A 294 -13.13 -3.68 0.76
N ASP A 295 -13.05 -4.97 0.40
CA ASP A 295 -12.88 -5.40 -0.98
C ASP A 295 -14.13 -5.11 -1.81
N PHE A 296 -14.03 -5.16 -3.15
CA PHE A 296 -15.13 -4.78 -4.04
C PHE A 296 -15.65 -5.98 -4.82
N LEU A 297 -16.96 -6.09 -4.94
CA LEU A 297 -17.67 -7.10 -5.72
C LEU A 297 -18.24 -6.46 -6.99
N PHE A 298 -17.83 -6.94 -8.15
CA PHE A 298 -18.32 -6.51 -9.46
C PHE A 298 -19.22 -7.59 -10.07
N PHE A 299 -20.46 -7.26 -10.34
CA PHE A 299 -21.50 -8.17 -10.83
C PHE A 299 -21.60 -8.12 -12.35
N SER A 300 -21.48 -9.29 -13.01
CA SER A 300 -21.55 -9.48 -14.46
C SER A 300 -22.70 -10.44 -14.83
N ASN A 301 -23.14 -10.35 -16.10
CA ASN A 301 -24.19 -11.24 -16.64
C ASN A 301 -23.67 -12.61 -17.10
N GLY A 302 -22.43 -13.00 -16.74
CA GLY A 302 -21.94 -14.37 -16.98
C GLY A 302 -21.46 -14.64 -18.41
N ASN A 303 -21.07 -13.62 -19.19
CA ASN A 303 -20.57 -13.79 -20.56
C ASN A 303 -19.03 -13.83 -20.66
N GLY A 304 -18.34 -13.89 -19.51
CA GLY A 304 -16.86 -13.94 -19.43
C GLY A 304 -16.15 -12.64 -19.83
N ALA A 305 -16.88 -11.61 -20.24
CA ALA A 305 -16.34 -10.29 -20.50
C ALA A 305 -16.33 -9.46 -19.21
N ASP A 306 -15.35 -8.55 -19.09
CA ASP A 306 -15.28 -7.57 -18.00
C ASP A 306 -16.34 -6.45 -18.21
N GLU A 307 -17.61 -6.87 -18.34
CA GLU A 307 -18.76 -5.98 -18.46
C GLU A 307 -19.60 -6.09 -17.19
N PHE A 308 -19.42 -5.10 -16.33
CA PHE A 308 -20.09 -5.06 -15.03
C PHE A 308 -21.25 -4.08 -15.03
N TYR A 309 -22.41 -4.53 -14.53
CA TYR A 309 -23.61 -3.70 -14.39
C TYR A 309 -23.78 -3.15 -12.97
N HIS A 310 -23.11 -3.75 -11.97
CA HIS A 310 -23.24 -3.37 -10.58
C HIS A 310 -21.92 -3.55 -9.83
N VAL A 311 -21.72 -2.78 -8.76
CA VAL A 311 -20.62 -2.92 -7.81
C VAL A 311 -21.14 -2.77 -6.39
N ALA A 312 -20.60 -3.57 -5.48
CA ALA A 312 -20.84 -3.53 -4.04
C ALA A 312 -19.49 -3.60 -3.29
N VAL A 313 -19.55 -3.39 -1.99
CA VAL A 313 -18.38 -3.45 -1.09
C VAL A 313 -18.57 -4.61 -0.13
N VAL A 314 -17.54 -5.42 0.09
CA VAL A 314 -17.56 -6.48 1.10
C VAL A 314 -17.70 -5.83 2.47
N SER A 315 -18.74 -6.18 3.22
CA SER A 315 -19.00 -5.64 4.56
C SER A 315 -18.48 -6.53 5.68
N ALA A 316 -18.48 -7.84 5.46
CA ALA A 316 -17.96 -8.83 6.39
C ALA A 316 -17.67 -10.15 5.67
N ILE A 317 -16.77 -10.95 6.25
CA ILE A 317 -16.51 -12.34 5.89
C ILE A 317 -16.95 -13.23 7.05
N THR A 318 -17.64 -14.30 6.74
CA THR A 318 -18.07 -15.32 7.72
C THR A 318 -17.47 -16.67 7.32
N GLU A 319 -17.60 -17.66 8.20
CA GLU A 319 -17.15 -19.04 7.93
C GLU A 319 -17.73 -19.64 6.63
N ASN A 320 -18.93 -19.22 6.23
CA ASN A 320 -19.66 -19.84 5.11
C ASN A 320 -20.12 -18.84 4.03
N ASP A 321 -19.80 -17.54 4.16
CA ASP A 321 -20.36 -16.53 3.25
C ASP A 321 -19.54 -15.25 3.19
N ILE A 322 -19.70 -14.54 2.10
CA ILE A 322 -19.23 -13.16 1.90
C ILE A 322 -20.44 -12.24 2.02
N LEU A 323 -20.42 -11.33 2.98
CA LEU A 323 -21.47 -10.34 3.15
C LEU A 323 -21.06 -9.03 2.45
N PHE A 324 -22.04 -8.35 1.87
CA PHE A 324 -21.76 -7.11 1.14
C PHE A 324 -22.77 -5.99 1.46
N MET A 325 -22.36 -4.78 1.13
CA MET A 325 -23.15 -3.56 1.26
C MET A 325 -23.22 -2.79 -0.05
N GLY A 326 -24.35 -2.15 -0.30
CA GLY A 326 -24.58 -1.35 -1.50
C GLY A 326 -25.74 -0.37 -1.32
N ASN A 327 -25.72 0.69 -2.12
CA ASN A 327 -26.66 1.80 -2.01
C ASN A 327 -27.73 1.81 -3.13
N THR A 328 -27.68 0.89 -4.10
CA THR A 328 -28.72 0.78 -5.15
C THR A 328 -29.94 0.01 -4.66
N THR A 329 -29.72 -0.98 -3.79
CA THR A 329 -30.76 -1.80 -3.14
C THR A 329 -30.79 -1.57 -1.64
N ASP A 330 -30.09 -0.52 -1.15
CA ASP A 330 -30.02 -0.13 0.26
C ASP A 330 -29.74 -1.33 1.20
N CYS A 331 -28.74 -2.15 0.87
CA CYS A 331 -28.38 -3.34 1.63
C CYS A 331 -27.10 -3.13 2.46
N PHE A 332 -27.09 -3.70 3.65
CA PHE A 332 -25.94 -3.84 4.54
C PHE A 332 -25.92 -5.26 5.09
N ASP A 333 -24.78 -5.93 5.03
CA ASP A 333 -24.60 -7.35 5.38
C ASP A 333 -25.51 -8.30 4.56
N ALA A 334 -25.74 -7.97 3.28
CA ALA A 334 -26.45 -8.86 2.38
C ALA A 334 -25.59 -10.09 2.03
N SER A 335 -26.20 -11.27 2.05
CA SER A 335 -25.53 -12.55 1.78
C SER A 335 -25.26 -12.73 0.28
N LEU A 336 -24.02 -12.97 -0.11
CA LEU A 336 -23.66 -13.29 -1.50
C LEU A 336 -24.13 -14.71 -1.87
N THR A 337 -24.10 -15.65 -0.92
CA THR A 337 -24.67 -17.00 -1.08
C THR A 337 -26.17 -16.92 -1.40
N ALA A 338 -26.92 -16.14 -0.63
CA ALA A 338 -28.36 -15.96 -0.89
C ALA A 338 -28.62 -15.27 -2.24
N TRP A 339 -27.77 -14.34 -2.65
CA TRP A 339 -27.84 -13.70 -3.96
C TRP A 339 -27.67 -14.71 -5.09
N PHE A 340 -26.70 -15.64 -5.01
CA PHE A 340 -26.50 -16.72 -5.99
C PHE A 340 -27.61 -17.78 -5.96
N GLN A 341 -28.34 -17.95 -4.85
CA GLN A 341 -29.47 -18.87 -4.74
C GLN A 341 -30.72 -18.36 -5.46
N ASP A 342 -30.80 -17.06 -5.73
CA ASP A 342 -31.87 -16.50 -6.56
C ASP A 342 -31.76 -17.07 -7.98
N PRO A 343 -32.85 -17.66 -8.54
CA PRO A 343 -32.85 -18.24 -9.89
C PRO A 343 -32.43 -17.28 -10.98
N GLU A 344 -32.64 -15.97 -10.83
CA GLU A 344 -32.25 -14.96 -11.79
C GLU A 344 -30.73 -14.72 -11.81
N ASN A 345 -30.00 -15.18 -10.79
CA ASN A 345 -28.57 -14.92 -10.60
C ASN A 345 -27.68 -16.17 -10.77
N GLN A 346 -28.26 -17.35 -10.95
CA GLN A 346 -27.50 -18.62 -10.99
C GLN A 346 -26.49 -18.71 -12.13
N GLU A 347 -26.74 -18.03 -13.25
CA GLU A 347 -25.82 -18.00 -14.41
C GLU A 347 -24.91 -16.76 -14.42
N LYS A 348 -25.02 -15.89 -13.41
CA LYS A 348 -24.22 -14.68 -13.31
C LYS A 348 -22.88 -14.95 -12.64
N GLU A 349 -21.97 -14.04 -12.84
CA GLU A 349 -20.63 -14.04 -12.25
C GLU A 349 -20.46 -12.85 -11.32
N VAL A 350 -19.66 -13.02 -10.28
CA VAL A 350 -19.18 -11.92 -9.43
C VAL A 350 -17.68 -11.94 -9.44
N VAL A 351 -17.05 -10.82 -9.80
CA VAL A 351 -15.60 -10.64 -9.68
C VAL A 351 -15.33 -9.91 -8.38
N ILE A 352 -14.60 -10.54 -7.47
CA ILE A 352 -14.06 -9.86 -6.31
C ILE A 352 -12.72 -9.21 -6.67
N VAL A 353 -12.55 -7.98 -6.25
CA VAL A 353 -11.33 -7.18 -6.42
C VAL A 353 -10.78 -6.88 -5.05
N CYS A 354 -9.65 -7.49 -4.73
CA CYS A 354 -8.99 -7.33 -3.44
C CYS A 354 -8.13 -6.08 -3.45
N ILE A 355 -8.36 -5.19 -2.50
CA ILE A 355 -7.59 -3.96 -2.33
C ILE A 355 -6.36 -4.26 -1.46
N ALA A 356 -5.21 -3.80 -1.91
CA ALA A 356 -3.97 -4.00 -1.19
C ALA A 356 -4.01 -3.30 0.17
N ASP A 357 -3.87 -4.09 1.24
CA ASP A 357 -3.62 -3.58 2.58
C ASP A 357 -2.13 -3.31 2.71
N GLN A 358 -1.80 -2.07 2.83
CA GLN A 358 -0.42 -1.62 2.89
C GLN A 358 -0.10 -1.04 4.28
N GLY A 359 -0.58 -1.73 5.32
CA GLY A 359 -0.29 -1.44 6.71
C GLY A 359 1.00 -2.09 7.24
#